data_bd4a6a51bf40fa717a0b7d8a25942137
#
_entry.id   bd4a6a51bf40fa717a0b7d8a25942137
#
_cell.length_a   1.000
_cell.length_b   1.000
_cell.length_c   1.000
_cell.angle_alpha   90.00
_cell.angle_beta   90.00
_cell.angle_gamma   90.00
#
_symmetry.space_group_name_H-M   'P 1'
#
loop_
_entity.id
_entity.type
_entity.pdbx_description
1 polymer ?
#
loop_
_entity_poly.entity_id
_entity_poly.type
_entity_poly.pdbx_seq_one_letter_code
_entity_poly.pdbx_strand_id
1 'polypeptide(L)'
;MYFRPCEVCGGVGSELHHIIRRSHCRALIHCELNLIALCPKCHRSSKGVHGKHGHELDHKLKLDFQNKLEMLFDKEYLTEEIINDVLKISDSALKGLLKPLKREKEGYERISVIRQIMGGRLYEWKY
;
A
#
# COMPACT_ATOMS: atom_id res chain seq x y z
N MET A 1 -8.02 22.55 9.07
CA MET A 1 -7.42 21.27 9.49
C MET A 1 -8.24 20.13 8.91
N TYR A 2 -7.58 19.20 8.26
CA TYR A 2 -8.24 18.06 7.63
C TYR A 2 -8.51 16.96 8.64
N PHE A 3 -9.78 16.58 8.79
CA PHE A 3 -10.19 15.50 9.69
C PHE A 3 -10.46 14.23 8.88
N ARG A 4 -9.89 13.12 9.31
CA ARG A 4 -10.18 11.80 8.75
C ARG A 4 -10.62 10.87 9.87
N PRO A 5 -11.71 10.11 9.67
CA PRO A 5 -12.07 9.08 10.64
C PRO A 5 -11.05 7.93 10.60
N CYS A 6 -10.90 7.26 11.74
CA CYS A 6 -10.08 6.05 11.81
C CYS A 6 -10.64 4.98 10.86
N GLU A 7 -9.80 4.44 10.00
CA GLU A 7 -10.19 3.41 9.02
C GLU A 7 -10.72 2.14 9.67
N VAL A 8 -10.32 1.87 10.91
CA VAL A 8 -10.70 0.62 11.59
C VAL A 8 -11.95 0.78 12.44
N CYS A 9 -12.02 1.81 13.28
CA CYS A 9 -13.13 1.95 14.24
C CYS A 9 -14.06 3.13 13.98
N GLY A 10 -13.70 4.01 13.03
CA GLY A 10 -14.51 5.19 12.75
C GLY A 10 -14.35 6.34 13.73
N GLY A 11 -13.52 6.19 14.76
CA GLY A 11 -13.23 7.24 15.72
C GLY A 11 -12.33 8.32 15.13
N VAL A 12 -11.63 9.07 16.00
CA VAL A 12 -10.75 10.16 15.54
C VAL A 12 -9.46 9.60 14.96
N GLY A 13 -9.26 9.73 13.66
CA GLY A 13 -8.05 9.29 12.98
C GLY A 13 -6.95 10.34 13.05
N SER A 14 -6.38 10.50 14.22
CA SER A 14 -5.37 11.53 14.48
C SER A 14 -3.96 11.18 14.04
N GLU A 15 -3.71 9.93 13.64
CA GLU A 15 -2.38 9.47 13.25
C GLU A 15 -2.41 8.90 11.84
N LEU A 16 -1.35 9.19 11.05
CA LEU A 16 -1.20 8.61 9.72
C LEU A 16 -0.38 7.33 9.81
N HIS A 17 -0.86 6.31 9.12
CA HIS A 17 -0.20 5.00 9.08
C HIS A 17 0.15 4.65 7.64
N HIS A 18 1.38 4.22 7.41
CA HIS A 18 1.81 3.66 6.13
C HIS A 18 1.43 2.18 6.10
N ILE A 19 0.54 1.78 5.20
CA ILE A 19 0.09 0.39 5.08
C ILE A 19 1.30 -0.49 4.76
N ILE A 20 2.07 -0.12 3.74
CA ILE A 20 3.35 -0.73 3.43
C ILE A 20 4.42 0.15 4.06
N ARG A 21 5.21 -0.42 4.95
CA ARG A 21 6.23 0.30 5.70
C ARG A 21 7.25 0.95 4.78
N ARG A 22 7.78 2.09 5.20
CA ARG A 22 8.81 2.82 4.45
C ARG A 22 10.01 1.95 4.12
N SER A 23 10.39 1.05 5.04
CA SER A 23 11.51 0.13 4.83
C SER A 23 11.21 -0.96 3.79
N HIS A 24 9.93 -1.26 3.53
CA HIS A 24 9.54 -2.29 2.57
C HIS A 24 9.32 -1.73 1.16
N CYS A 25 8.87 -0.48 1.05
CA CYS A 25 8.73 0.17 -0.25
C CYS A 25 8.86 1.68 -0.08
N ARG A 26 10.05 2.19 -0.34
CA ARG A 26 10.35 3.62 -0.17
C ARG A 26 9.58 4.50 -1.15
N ALA A 27 9.24 3.97 -2.31
CA ALA A 27 8.49 4.71 -3.32
C ALA A 27 7.12 5.17 -2.85
N LEU A 28 6.55 4.50 -1.85
CA LEU A 28 5.20 4.78 -1.36
C LEU A 28 5.15 5.71 -0.14
N ILE A 29 6.28 6.29 0.26
CA ILE A 29 6.31 7.15 1.47
C ILE A 29 5.29 8.29 1.38
N HIS A 30 5.14 8.88 0.21
CA HIS A 30 4.20 10.00 -0.03
C HIS A 30 3.00 9.60 -0.88
N CYS A 31 2.76 8.31 -1.07
CA CYS A 31 1.63 7.83 -1.85
C CYS A 31 0.35 7.85 -1.01
N GLU A 32 -0.64 8.63 -1.43
CA GLU A 32 -1.91 8.76 -0.71
C GLU A 32 -2.61 7.40 -0.50
N LEU A 33 -2.56 6.52 -1.49
CA LEU A 33 -3.18 5.19 -1.39
C LEU A 33 -2.57 4.35 -0.27
N ASN A 34 -1.30 4.60 0.06
CA ASN A 34 -0.58 3.87 1.12
C ASN A 34 -0.78 4.47 2.50
N LEU A 35 -1.48 5.60 2.59
CA LEU A 35 -1.67 6.31 3.85
C LEU A 35 -3.10 6.19 4.32
N ILE A 36 -3.29 5.74 5.55
CA ILE A 36 -4.60 5.70 6.19
C ILE A 36 -4.54 6.41 7.53
N ALA A 37 -5.68 6.92 7.97
CA ALA A 37 -5.81 7.54 9.28
C ALA A 37 -6.21 6.48 10.30
N LEU A 38 -5.55 6.47 11.44
CA LEU A 38 -5.87 5.58 12.54
C LEU A 38 -5.93 6.38 13.84
N CYS A 39 -6.82 5.96 14.74
CA CYS A 39 -6.77 6.50 16.10
C CYS A 39 -5.60 5.88 16.85
N PRO A 40 -5.13 6.49 17.95
CA PRO A 40 -3.98 5.95 18.69
C PRO A 40 -4.18 4.51 19.15
N LYS A 41 -5.41 4.16 19.53
CA LYS A 41 -5.74 2.80 19.97
C LYS A 41 -5.56 1.77 18.86
N CYS A 42 -6.14 2.03 17.66
CA CYS A 42 -6.02 1.11 16.53
C CYS A 42 -4.63 1.09 15.94
N HIS A 43 -3.84 2.12 16.20
CA HIS A 43 -2.49 2.23 15.66
C HIS A 43 -1.44 1.60 16.60
N ARG A 44 -1.49 1.91 17.91
CA ARG A 44 -0.41 1.59 18.82
C ARG A 44 -0.76 0.72 20.02
N SER A 45 -2.04 0.44 20.27
CA SER A 45 -2.41 -0.43 21.39
C SER A 45 -2.00 -1.87 21.12
N SER A 46 -2.14 -2.73 22.12
CA SER A 46 -1.78 -4.15 22.02
C SER A 46 -2.38 -4.84 20.79
N LYS A 47 -3.63 -4.51 20.44
CA LYS A 47 -4.32 -5.07 19.27
C LYS A 47 -4.27 -4.16 18.05
N GLY A 48 -3.62 -3.01 18.15
CA GLY A 48 -3.42 -2.09 17.03
C GLY A 48 -2.37 -2.63 16.06
N VAL A 49 -2.27 -1.99 14.87
CA VAL A 49 -1.39 -2.48 13.79
C VAL A 49 0.08 -2.63 14.21
N HIS A 50 0.57 -1.80 15.13
CA HIS A 50 1.93 -1.89 15.65
C HIS A 50 2.00 -2.61 16.99
N GLY A 51 0.88 -3.12 17.47
CA GLY A 51 0.82 -3.77 18.77
C GLY A 51 1.25 -5.23 18.72
N LYS A 52 1.56 -5.77 19.90
CA LYS A 52 1.99 -7.16 20.07
C LYS A 52 0.98 -8.15 19.49
N HIS A 53 -0.31 -7.84 19.56
CA HIS A 53 -1.39 -8.72 19.07
C HIS A 53 -2.11 -8.13 17.85
N GLY A 54 -1.42 -7.30 17.06
CA GLY A 54 -2.00 -6.62 15.91
C GLY A 54 -1.71 -7.22 14.54
N HIS A 55 -1.14 -8.43 14.50
CA HIS A 55 -0.75 -9.07 13.21
C HIS A 55 -1.92 -9.30 12.27
N GLU A 56 -3.07 -9.71 12.80
CA GLU A 56 -4.26 -9.93 11.97
C GLU A 56 -4.77 -8.65 11.35
N LEU A 57 -4.79 -7.57 12.13
CA LEU A 57 -5.22 -6.27 11.64
C LEU A 57 -4.26 -5.74 10.57
N ASP A 58 -2.96 -5.82 10.83
CA ASP A 58 -1.93 -5.41 9.87
C ASP A 58 -2.06 -6.19 8.57
N HIS A 59 -2.22 -7.51 8.67
CA HIS A 59 -2.40 -8.39 7.50
C HIS A 59 -3.65 -8.02 6.72
N LYS A 60 -4.75 -7.78 7.42
CA LYS A 60 -6.02 -7.38 6.78
C LYS A 60 -5.89 -6.07 6.01
N LEU A 61 -5.25 -5.06 6.60
CA LEU A 61 -5.05 -3.78 5.95
C LEU A 61 -4.19 -3.92 4.69
N LYS A 62 -3.14 -4.74 4.76
CA LYS A 62 -2.29 -5.00 3.60
C LYS A 62 -3.03 -5.75 2.51
N LEU A 63 -3.82 -6.74 2.88
CA LEU A 63 -4.62 -7.49 1.91
C LEU A 63 -5.68 -6.61 1.25
N ASP A 64 -6.33 -5.75 2.01
CA ASP A 64 -7.30 -4.79 1.46
C ASP A 64 -6.62 -3.84 0.46
N PHE A 65 -5.42 -3.38 0.77
CA PHE A 65 -4.64 -2.53 -0.13
C PHE A 65 -4.27 -3.28 -1.41
N GLN A 66 -3.79 -4.52 -1.28
CA GLN A 66 -3.47 -5.36 -2.44
C GLN A 66 -4.68 -5.58 -3.32
N ASN A 67 -5.83 -5.88 -2.73
CA ASN A 67 -7.08 -6.07 -3.48
C ASN A 67 -7.47 -4.80 -4.23
N LYS A 68 -7.29 -3.64 -3.61
CA LYS A 68 -7.54 -2.36 -4.27
C LYS A 68 -6.62 -2.18 -5.49
N LEU A 69 -5.34 -2.50 -5.36
CA LEU A 69 -4.40 -2.43 -6.47
C LEU A 69 -4.79 -3.38 -7.60
N GLU A 70 -5.23 -4.59 -7.24
CA GLU A 70 -5.68 -5.58 -8.24
C GLU A 70 -6.90 -5.09 -9.02
N MET A 71 -7.78 -4.33 -8.39
CA MET A 71 -8.93 -3.73 -9.05
C MET A 71 -8.54 -2.55 -9.93
N LEU A 72 -7.62 -1.72 -9.47
CA LEU A 72 -7.18 -0.52 -10.18
C LEU A 72 -6.28 -0.84 -11.38
N PHE A 73 -5.48 -1.90 -11.27
CA PHE A 73 -4.62 -2.39 -12.35
C PHE A 73 -5.27 -3.59 -13.01
N ASP A 74 -6.09 -3.34 -14.00
CA ASP A 74 -6.92 -4.38 -14.63
C ASP A 74 -6.36 -4.95 -15.93
N LYS A 75 -5.16 -4.52 -16.34
CA LYS A 75 -4.51 -5.01 -17.58
C LYS A 75 -3.35 -5.93 -17.23
N GLU A 76 -3.08 -6.89 -18.14
CA GLU A 76 -1.98 -7.83 -17.95
C GLU A 76 -0.62 -7.14 -17.91
N TYR A 77 -0.44 -6.10 -18.72
CA TYR A 77 0.77 -5.29 -18.75
C TYR A 77 0.43 -3.83 -18.49
N LEU A 78 1.28 -3.16 -17.71
CA LEU A 78 1.07 -1.80 -17.26
C LEU A 78 2.21 -0.91 -17.75
N THR A 79 1.85 0.21 -18.37
CA THR A 79 2.83 1.24 -18.72
C THR A 79 3.14 2.08 -17.48
N GLU A 80 4.25 2.83 -17.53
CA GLU A 80 4.60 3.77 -16.47
C GLU A 80 3.47 4.77 -16.22
N GLU A 81 2.82 5.24 -17.29
CA GLU A 81 1.70 6.18 -17.20
C GLU A 81 0.52 5.57 -16.44
N ILE A 82 0.14 4.35 -16.78
CA ILE A 82 -0.96 3.65 -16.09
C ILE A 82 -0.62 3.47 -14.61
N ILE A 83 0.61 3.04 -14.33
CA ILE A 83 1.05 2.83 -12.95
C ILE A 83 0.97 4.14 -12.15
N ASN A 84 1.47 5.23 -12.72
CA ASN A 84 1.51 6.50 -11.99
C ASN A 84 0.19 7.25 -11.97
N ASP A 85 -0.74 6.95 -12.87
CA ASP A 85 -2.11 7.46 -12.77
C ASP A 85 -2.78 6.96 -11.49
N VAL A 86 -2.42 5.77 -11.05
CA VAL A 86 -2.93 5.17 -9.82
C VAL A 86 -2.14 5.64 -8.59
N LEU A 87 -0.81 5.54 -8.65
CA LEU A 87 0.04 5.80 -7.48
C LEU A 87 0.26 7.28 -7.22
N LYS A 88 0.33 8.09 -8.26
CA LYS A 88 0.55 9.55 -8.15
C LYS A 88 1.78 9.91 -7.31
N ILE A 89 2.88 9.23 -7.59
CA ILE A 89 4.16 9.47 -6.93
C ILE A 89 5.08 10.26 -7.86
N SER A 90 6.22 10.72 -7.32
CA SER A 90 7.19 11.47 -8.13
C SER A 90 7.86 10.58 -9.17
N ASP A 91 8.43 11.20 -10.21
CA ASP A 91 9.16 10.48 -11.24
C ASP A 91 10.30 9.67 -10.67
N SER A 92 11.04 10.22 -9.71
CA SER A 92 12.16 9.50 -9.11
C SER A 92 11.68 8.32 -8.27
N ALA A 93 10.56 8.47 -7.56
CA ALA A 93 9.96 7.36 -6.81
C ALA A 93 9.49 6.25 -7.75
N LEU A 94 8.84 6.63 -8.85
CA LEU A 94 8.37 5.66 -9.85
C LEU A 94 9.54 4.90 -10.48
N LYS A 95 10.59 5.60 -10.85
CA LYS A 95 11.80 4.96 -11.40
C LYS A 95 12.42 4.00 -10.41
N GLY A 96 12.51 4.39 -9.14
CA GLY A 96 13.03 3.53 -8.09
C GLY A 96 12.19 2.28 -7.89
N LEU A 97 10.87 2.43 -7.94
CA LEU A 97 9.93 1.31 -7.81
C LEU A 97 10.11 0.30 -8.93
N LEU A 98 10.22 0.77 -10.17
CA LEU A 98 10.23 -0.08 -11.36
C LEU A 98 11.62 -0.59 -11.74
N LYS A 99 12.68 -0.01 -11.20
CA LYS A 99 14.05 -0.37 -11.54
C LYS A 99 14.37 -1.88 -11.45
N PRO A 100 13.93 -2.59 -10.39
CA PRO A 100 14.20 -4.03 -10.31
C PRO A 100 13.36 -4.89 -11.25
N LEU A 101 12.33 -4.31 -11.86
CA LEU A 101 11.39 -5.07 -12.68
C LEU A 101 11.82 -5.10 -14.13
N LYS A 102 11.50 -6.21 -14.81
CA LYS A 102 11.75 -6.35 -16.23
C LYS A 102 10.69 -5.59 -17.02
N ARG A 103 11.14 -4.71 -17.93
CA ARG A 103 10.24 -4.03 -18.85
C ARG A 103 10.05 -4.89 -20.10
N GLU A 104 8.82 -5.31 -20.34
CA GLU A 104 8.44 -6.02 -21.55
C GLU A 104 8.03 -5.02 -22.63
N LYS A 105 7.73 -5.52 -23.84
CA LYS A 105 7.31 -4.69 -24.97
C LYS A 105 6.03 -3.88 -24.65
N GLU A 106 5.08 -4.51 -23.98
CA GLU A 106 3.79 -3.91 -23.63
C GLU A 106 3.81 -3.13 -22.31
N GLY A 107 4.93 -3.21 -21.59
CA GLY A 107 5.07 -2.56 -20.29
C GLY A 107 5.56 -3.54 -19.23
N TYR A 108 5.14 -3.31 -17.99
CA TYR A 108 5.51 -4.17 -16.86
C TYR A 108 4.38 -5.13 -16.55
N GLU A 109 4.73 -6.37 -16.24
CA GLU A 109 3.75 -7.39 -15.87
C GLU A 109 2.99 -6.96 -14.61
N ARG A 110 1.67 -7.04 -14.65
CA ARG A 110 0.78 -6.60 -13.58
C ARG A 110 1.14 -7.17 -12.21
N ILE A 111 1.32 -8.47 -12.14
CA ILE A 111 1.62 -9.16 -10.86
C ILE A 111 2.97 -8.70 -10.31
N SER A 112 3.96 -8.51 -11.17
CA SER A 112 5.28 -8.03 -10.74
C SER A 112 5.20 -6.62 -10.15
N VAL A 113 4.40 -5.75 -10.76
CA VAL A 113 4.19 -4.39 -10.26
C VAL A 113 3.50 -4.42 -8.89
N ILE A 114 2.42 -5.17 -8.77
CA ILE A 114 1.68 -5.26 -7.50
C ILE A 114 2.58 -5.83 -6.41
N ARG A 115 3.32 -6.90 -6.70
CA ARG A 115 4.26 -7.49 -5.74
C ARG A 115 5.29 -6.46 -5.28
N GLN A 116 5.84 -5.68 -6.20
CA GLN A 116 6.83 -4.66 -5.87
C GLN A 116 6.23 -3.57 -4.97
N ILE A 117 5.03 -3.12 -5.27
CA ILE A 117 4.32 -2.15 -4.45
C ILE A 117 4.08 -2.69 -3.03
N MET A 118 3.77 -3.98 -2.93
CA MET A 118 3.50 -4.64 -1.65
C MET A 118 4.78 -4.97 -0.85
N GLY A 119 5.94 -4.50 -1.30
CA GLY A 119 7.19 -4.71 -0.58
C GLY A 119 7.87 -6.03 -0.89
N GLY A 120 7.55 -6.64 -2.02
CA GLY A 120 8.21 -7.85 -2.51
C GLY A 120 7.46 -9.14 -2.25
N ARG A 121 6.27 -9.08 -1.66
CA ARG A 121 5.47 -10.28 -1.41
C ARG A 121 4.00 -10.01 -1.62
N LEU A 122 3.25 -11.05 -2.01
CA LEU A 122 1.80 -10.99 -2.09
C LEU A 122 1.18 -11.58 -0.83
N TYR A 123 0.03 -11.07 -0.46
CA TYR A 123 -0.69 -11.50 0.75
C TYR A 123 -1.88 -12.37 0.35
N GLU A 124 -2.24 -13.31 1.24
CA GLU A 124 -3.34 -14.24 1.01
C GLU A 124 -4.30 -14.20 2.19
N TRP A 125 -5.56 -14.57 1.93
CA TRP A 125 -6.55 -14.71 2.99
C TRP A 125 -6.12 -15.82 3.96
N LYS A 126 -6.28 -15.51 5.25
CA LYS A 126 -6.05 -16.50 6.31
C LYS A 126 -7.39 -16.94 6.87
N TYR A 127 -7.53 -18.23 7.02
CA TYR A 127 -8.74 -18.82 7.59
C TYR A 127 -8.53 -19.17 9.06
#